data_3e5e3f8b4917ba13defeef68a503498d
#
_entry.id   3e5e3f8b4917ba13defeef68a503498d
#
_cell.length_a   1.000
_cell.length_b   1.000
_cell.length_c   1.000
_cell.angle_alpha   90.00
_cell.angle_beta   90.00
_cell.angle_gamma   90.00
#
_symmetry.space_group_name_H-M   'P 1'
#
loop_
_entity.id
_entity.type
_entity.pdbx_description
1 polymer ?
#
loop_
_entity_poly.entity_id
_entity_poly.type
_entity_poly.pdbx_seq_one_letter_code
_entity_poly.pdbx_strand_id
1 'polypeptide(L)'
;MIQIQDTNTNTLHTIGQIVTEYKPSRNAFADTLVNRIAMVMVTSRTWDNPWSVFKRGTLALGESIEEVFVNIAKPFDFNPDTAEKRVFRREFPDIRVTFHRLNYQKFYKVTISQQQLRTAFLAWSGITDLVTRIIDTLYTAMNYDEYISMKYMLCRAILNGGIGGYKVSDFTSNANLGDLIASVRGTVNNMEFLSPKYNSAGVMRATGRGDVYCFIDTYLDARVDVNVLASAFNMDRAEFTGRRILIDGWGNHDMARLGELFGNDPDYTPFTSDELAVLDGIGAVVADRDVWMVFDNLEEMESINNGEGLYYNYWLHCWRTFSMSPFANAVAFTKDTFTITGVTVTLADGTAVPATIAKGGSIQLAAEVAGTGTYNGAVTWSMAGAEQSGTYLMGGTLRVATDETAAGITIRATSIADPTEFAQVSISIVS
;
A
#
# COMPACT_ATOMS: atom_id res chain seq x y z
N MET A 1 -32.36 8.19 -35.70
CA MET A 1 -32.35 7.43 -34.43
C MET A 1 -33.53 6.50 -34.45
N ILE A 2 -33.33 5.17 -34.48
CA ILE A 2 -34.40 4.18 -34.42
C ILE A 2 -34.82 4.03 -32.98
N GLN A 3 -36.02 4.48 -32.64
CA GLN A 3 -36.59 4.25 -31.30
C GLN A 3 -37.24 2.86 -31.27
N ILE A 4 -36.69 1.95 -30.47
CA ILE A 4 -37.28 0.62 -30.27
C ILE A 4 -38.31 0.76 -29.14
N GLN A 5 -39.59 0.93 -29.47
CA GLN A 5 -40.68 1.02 -28.51
C GLN A 5 -41.50 -0.28 -28.37
N ASP A 6 -41.27 -1.23 -29.26
CA ASP A 6 -42.01 -2.48 -29.30
C ASP A 6 -41.12 -3.66 -28.90
N THR A 7 -41.58 -4.46 -27.97
CA THR A 7 -40.89 -5.67 -27.47
C THR A 7 -41.31 -6.95 -28.20
N ASN A 8 -42.08 -6.83 -29.29
CA ASN A 8 -42.47 -7.98 -30.08
C ASN A 8 -41.25 -8.60 -30.78
N THR A 9 -41.07 -9.91 -30.64
CA THR A 9 -39.92 -10.67 -31.17
C THR A 9 -39.74 -10.50 -32.68
N ASN A 10 -40.83 -10.39 -33.43
CA ASN A 10 -40.81 -10.22 -34.91
C ASN A 10 -40.29 -8.82 -35.27
N THR A 11 -40.72 -7.79 -34.57
CA THR A 11 -40.28 -6.41 -34.77
C THR A 11 -38.81 -6.27 -34.44
N LEU A 12 -38.35 -6.89 -33.35
CA LEU A 12 -36.95 -6.94 -32.93
C LEU A 12 -36.08 -7.66 -33.95
N HIS A 13 -36.54 -8.78 -34.49
CA HIS A 13 -35.82 -9.51 -35.52
C HIS A 13 -35.62 -8.66 -36.79
N THR A 14 -36.67 -7.96 -37.24
CA THR A 14 -36.61 -7.05 -38.40
C THR A 14 -35.71 -5.88 -38.17
N ILE A 15 -35.77 -5.23 -37.00
CA ILE A 15 -34.86 -4.14 -36.60
C ILE A 15 -33.44 -4.67 -36.54
N GLY A 16 -33.23 -5.85 -35.95
CA GLY A 16 -31.94 -6.50 -35.85
C GLY A 16 -31.30 -6.74 -37.22
N GLN A 17 -32.06 -7.19 -38.20
CA GLN A 17 -31.61 -7.35 -39.60
C GLN A 17 -31.18 -6.02 -40.20
N ILE A 18 -32.01 -4.97 -40.11
CA ILE A 18 -31.67 -3.63 -40.63
C ILE A 18 -30.37 -3.08 -39.98
N VAL A 19 -30.24 -3.18 -38.66
CA VAL A 19 -29.08 -2.70 -37.95
C VAL A 19 -27.81 -3.50 -38.28
N THR A 20 -27.91 -4.81 -38.47
CA THR A 20 -26.75 -5.65 -38.76
C THR A 20 -26.35 -5.67 -40.23
N GLU A 21 -27.28 -5.45 -41.15
CA GLU A 21 -27.03 -5.47 -42.60
C GLU A 21 -26.61 -4.13 -43.17
N TYR A 22 -27.05 -3.00 -42.60
CA TYR A 22 -26.69 -1.66 -43.03
C TYR A 22 -25.64 -1.04 -42.16
N LYS A 23 -24.38 -0.93 -42.68
CA LYS A 23 -23.20 -0.47 -41.93
C LYS A 23 -23.37 0.83 -41.15
N PRO A 24 -23.94 1.93 -41.71
CA PRO A 24 -24.08 3.18 -40.94
C PRO A 24 -25.00 3.05 -39.73
N SER A 25 -26.13 2.31 -39.89
CA SER A 25 -27.08 2.07 -38.80
C SER A 25 -26.48 1.20 -37.69
N ARG A 26 -25.68 0.21 -38.08
CA ARG A 26 -24.96 -0.66 -37.14
C ARG A 26 -23.93 0.12 -36.31
N ASN A 27 -23.12 0.95 -36.95
CA ASN A 27 -22.12 1.76 -36.27
C ASN A 27 -22.80 2.75 -35.30
N ALA A 28 -23.81 3.48 -35.77
CA ALA A 28 -24.59 4.40 -34.92
C ALA A 28 -25.28 3.70 -33.75
N PHE A 29 -25.77 2.47 -33.97
CA PHE A 29 -26.38 1.66 -32.91
C PHE A 29 -25.32 1.22 -31.90
N ALA A 30 -24.16 0.72 -32.32
CA ALA A 30 -23.06 0.31 -31.44
C ALA A 30 -22.55 1.47 -30.63
N ASP A 31 -22.29 2.64 -31.25
CA ASP A 31 -21.83 3.85 -30.56
C ASP A 31 -22.88 4.35 -29.55
N THR A 32 -24.17 4.33 -29.91
CA THR A 32 -25.27 4.71 -29.00
C THR A 32 -25.36 3.73 -27.82
N LEU A 33 -25.15 2.45 -28.06
CA LEU A 33 -25.19 1.40 -27.06
C LEU A 33 -24.02 1.56 -26.07
N VAL A 34 -22.80 1.76 -26.60
CA VAL A 34 -21.61 1.99 -25.80
C VAL A 34 -21.76 3.25 -24.93
N ASN A 35 -22.19 4.39 -25.49
CA ASN A 35 -22.40 5.62 -24.74
C ASN A 35 -23.50 5.46 -23.67
N ARG A 36 -24.58 4.74 -23.98
CA ARG A 36 -25.66 4.49 -23.02
C ARG A 36 -25.23 3.56 -21.90
N ILE A 37 -24.36 2.60 -22.20
CA ILE A 37 -23.78 1.67 -21.26
C ILE A 37 -22.77 2.38 -20.35
N ALA A 38 -21.92 3.25 -20.87
CA ALA A 38 -21.02 4.07 -20.06
C ALA A 38 -21.75 4.86 -18.97
N MET A 39 -22.99 5.33 -19.25
CA MET A 39 -23.83 6.01 -18.25
C MET A 39 -24.46 5.05 -17.21
N VAL A 40 -24.69 3.78 -17.55
CA VAL A 40 -25.27 2.76 -16.65
C VAL A 40 -24.17 2.04 -15.86
N MET A 41 -22.94 2.02 -16.36
CA MET A 41 -21.78 1.33 -15.78
C MET A 41 -21.43 1.77 -14.36
N VAL A 42 -21.73 3.00 -13.99
CA VAL A 42 -21.46 3.52 -12.64
C VAL A 42 -22.30 2.81 -11.57
N THR A 43 -23.36 2.13 -11.95
CA THR A 43 -24.37 1.57 -11.03
C THR A 43 -24.47 0.05 -10.99
N SER A 44 -23.84 -0.70 -11.93
CA SER A 44 -24.02 -2.15 -12.04
C SER A 44 -22.71 -2.94 -12.04
N ARG A 45 -21.86 -2.70 -11.04
CA ARG A 45 -20.69 -3.54 -10.80
C ARG A 45 -21.12 -4.82 -10.10
N THR A 46 -20.77 -6.00 -10.65
CA THR A 46 -21.07 -7.30 -10.04
C THR A 46 -20.17 -7.60 -8.85
N TRP A 47 -18.97 -7.04 -8.83
CA TRP A 47 -18.06 -7.14 -7.70
C TRP A 47 -17.24 -5.87 -7.58
N ASP A 48 -17.27 -5.27 -6.41
CA ASP A 48 -16.48 -4.08 -6.07
C ASP A 48 -15.34 -4.45 -5.13
N ASN A 49 -14.18 -3.79 -5.33
CA ASN A 49 -13.04 -3.97 -4.47
C ASN A 49 -13.36 -3.44 -3.04
N PRO A 50 -13.38 -4.30 -2.01
CA PRO A 50 -13.66 -3.87 -0.63
C PRO A 50 -12.59 -2.90 -0.08
N TRP A 51 -11.40 -2.87 -0.70
CA TRP A 51 -10.31 -1.99 -0.32
C TRP A 51 -10.31 -0.64 -1.07
N SER A 52 -11.30 -0.39 -1.91
CA SER A 52 -11.45 0.88 -2.63
C SER A 52 -11.56 2.11 -1.71
N VAL A 53 -11.96 1.92 -0.46
CA VAL A 53 -12.00 2.95 0.60
C VAL A 53 -10.63 3.61 0.85
N PHE A 54 -9.54 2.93 0.52
CA PHE A 54 -8.17 3.43 0.68
C PHE A 54 -7.67 4.24 -0.51
N LYS A 55 -8.43 4.33 -1.59
CA LYS A 55 -8.09 5.19 -2.73
C LYS A 55 -8.18 6.66 -2.33
N ARG A 56 -7.16 7.44 -2.68
CA ARG A 56 -7.06 8.85 -2.27
C ARG A 56 -7.59 9.84 -3.30
N GLY A 57 -8.01 9.38 -4.48
CA GLY A 57 -8.56 10.19 -5.55
C GLY A 57 -7.81 10.06 -6.86
N THR A 58 -7.92 11.07 -7.72
CA THR A 58 -7.35 11.07 -9.07
C THR A 58 -6.13 11.97 -9.15
N LEU A 59 -5.13 11.53 -9.92
CA LEU A 59 -3.95 12.30 -10.30
C LEU A 59 -3.94 12.54 -11.80
N ALA A 60 -3.50 13.70 -12.25
CA ALA A 60 -3.30 13.94 -13.66
C ALA A 60 -2.14 13.10 -14.22
N LEU A 61 -2.20 12.82 -15.53
CA LEU A 61 -1.15 12.07 -16.23
C LEU A 61 0.19 12.79 -16.11
N GLY A 62 1.23 12.06 -15.67
CA GLY A 62 2.58 12.57 -15.49
C GLY A 62 2.84 13.24 -14.14
N GLU A 63 1.84 13.38 -13.27
CA GLU A 63 2.04 13.86 -11.91
C GLU A 63 2.59 12.75 -11.01
N SER A 64 3.51 13.13 -10.15
CA SER A 64 4.03 12.31 -9.04
C SER A 64 3.74 13.00 -7.72
N ILE A 65 3.56 12.24 -6.65
CA ILE A 65 3.36 12.80 -5.32
C ILE A 65 4.69 12.77 -4.58
N GLU A 66 5.05 13.91 -4.04
CA GLU A 66 6.11 14.04 -3.06
C GLU A 66 5.49 14.08 -1.67
N GLU A 67 5.76 13.05 -0.86
CA GLU A 67 5.36 13.00 0.53
C GLU A 67 6.53 13.49 1.40
N VAL A 68 6.29 14.58 2.15
CA VAL A 68 7.30 15.20 3.01
C VAL A 68 6.86 15.05 4.45
N PHE A 69 7.73 14.48 5.28
CA PHE A 69 7.54 14.39 6.71
C PHE A 69 8.57 15.23 7.46
N VAL A 70 8.09 16.06 8.39
CA VAL A 70 8.94 16.88 9.26
C VAL A 70 8.83 16.34 10.69
N ASN A 71 9.94 15.84 11.22
CA ASN A 71 9.99 15.27 12.57
C ASN A 71 9.90 16.37 13.65
N ILE A 72 9.64 15.97 14.90
CA ILE A 72 9.52 16.90 16.02
C ILE A 72 10.82 17.67 16.27
N ALA A 73 10.68 18.93 16.67
CA ALA A 73 11.82 19.79 17.03
C ALA A 73 12.52 19.31 18.31
N LYS A 74 13.84 19.50 18.37
CA LYS A 74 14.62 19.21 19.58
C LYS A 74 14.43 20.30 20.63
N PRO A 75 14.25 19.96 21.91
CA PRO A 75 14.30 20.93 22.99
C PRO A 75 15.74 21.37 23.25
N PHE A 76 15.93 22.61 23.70
CA PHE A 76 17.20 23.15 24.13
C PHE A 76 17.09 23.70 25.55
N ASP A 77 18.14 23.54 26.35
CA ASP A 77 18.20 24.12 27.68
C ASP A 77 18.30 25.65 27.59
N PHE A 78 17.52 26.31 28.40
CA PHE A 78 17.60 27.76 28.55
C PHE A 78 18.85 28.11 29.37
N ASN A 79 19.83 28.77 28.72
CA ASN A 79 21.02 29.26 29.39
C ASN A 79 21.31 30.68 28.88
N PRO A 80 21.09 31.71 29.72
CA PRO A 80 21.33 33.11 29.35
C PRO A 80 22.76 33.44 29.06
N ASP A 81 23.73 32.77 29.73
CA ASP A 81 25.15 33.07 29.57
C ASP A 81 25.73 32.66 28.22
N THR A 82 25.06 31.72 27.56
CA THR A 82 25.42 31.23 26.21
C THR A 82 24.52 31.74 25.11
N ALA A 83 23.46 32.49 25.43
CA ALA A 83 22.43 32.92 24.49
C ALA A 83 23.04 33.72 23.33
N GLU A 84 23.93 34.68 23.60
CA GLU A 84 24.58 35.51 22.58
C GLU A 84 25.42 34.70 21.60
N LYS A 85 26.09 33.65 22.06
CA LYS A 85 26.90 32.76 21.22
C LYS A 85 26.05 31.82 20.36
N ARG A 86 24.78 31.59 20.75
CA ARG A 86 23.85 30.67 20.05
C ARG A 86 22.92 31.36 19.06
N VAL A 87 22.78 32.68 19.08
CA VAL A 87 21.82 33.45 18.24
C VAL A 87 21.96 33.14 16.74
N PHE A 88 23.17 32.92 16.25
CA PHE A 88 23.44 32.63 14.84
C PHE A 88 23.59 31.15 14.53
N ARG A 89 23.37 30.27 15.50
CA ARG A 89 23.45 28.83 15.32
C ARG A 89 22.24 28.35 14.50
N ARG A 90 22.54 27.58 13.46
CA ARG A 90 21.49 26.99 12.61
C ARG A 90 21.16 25.60 13.10
N GLU A 91 19.89 25.35 13.34
CA GLU A 91 19.34 24.01 13.59
C GLU A 91 18.42 23.65 12.44
N PHE A 92 18.75 22.58 11.75
CA PHE A 92 17.94 22.13 10.61
C PHE A 92 16.88 21.13 11.10
N PRO A 93 15.62 21.24 10.63
CA PRO A 93 14.61 20.27 10.93
C PRO A 93 14.94 18.92 10.27
N ASP A 94 14.52 17.81 10.90
CA ASP A 94 14.59 16.48 10.31
C ASP A 94 13.44 16.33 9.28
N ILE A 95 13.79 16.47 8.02
CA ILE A 95 12.86 16.37 6.89
C ILE A 95 13.18 15.09 6.13
N ARG A 96 12.16 14.26 5.94
CA ARG A 96 12.24 13.05 5.12
C ARG A 96 11.27 13.15 3.98
N VAL A 97 11.67 12.65 2.81
CA VAL A 97 10.92 12.78 1.57
C VAL A 97 10.84 11.41 0.91
N THR A 98 9.67 11.07 0.40
CA THR A 98 9.46 9.92 -0.47
C THR A 98 8.62 10.31 -1.68
N PHE A 99 8.77 9.57 -2.78
CA PHE A 99 8.06 9.87 -4.02
C PHE A 99 7.18 8.70 -4.43
N HIS A 100 5.93 9.02 -4.77
CA HIS A 100 4.96 8.04 -5.28
C HIS A 100 4.71 8.34 -6.76
N ARG A 101 4.94 7.35 -7.62
CA ARG A 101 4.88 7.50 -9.07
C ARG A 101 3.94 6.47 -9.69
N LEU A 102 3.41 6.81 -10.87
CA LEU A 102 2.64 5.88 -11.69
C LEU A 102 3.47 4.62 -11.99
N ASN A 103 2.97 3.46 -11.55
CA ASN A 103 3.62 2.17 -11.71
C ASN A 103 2.71 1.07 -12.26
N TYR A 104 1.44 1.36 -12.51
CA TYR A 104 0.49 0.41 -13.05
C TYR A 104 -0.20 0.99 -14.27
N GLN A 105 0.08 0.41 -15.46
CA GLN A 105 -0.50 0.82 -16.73
C GLN A 105 -1.00 -0.42 -17.47
N LYS A 106 -2.29 -0.73 -17.34
CA LYS A 106 -2.90 -1.90 -17.95
C LYS A 106 -4.13 -1.50 -18.77
N PHE A 107 -4.54 -2.39 -19.66
CA PHE A 107 -5.82 -2.31 -20.32
C PHE A 107 -6.46 -3.70 -20.41
N TYR A 108 -7.77 -3.71 -20.41
CA TYR A 108 -8.58 -4.91 -20.58
C TYR A 108 -9.25 -4.86 -21.94
N LYS A 109 -9.19 -5.94 -22.69
CA LYS A 109 -9.72 -6.00 -24.05
C LYS A 109 -10.79 -7.06 -24.18
N VAL A 110 -11.92 -6.70 -24.79
CA VAL A 110 -12.96 -7.64 -25.19
C VAL A 110 -13.35 -7.39 -26.65
N THR A 111 -13.58 -8.47 -27.38
CA THR A 111 -14.02 -8.43 -28.79
C THR A 111 -15.42 -8.98 -28.91
N ILE A 112 -16.31 -8.26 -29.59
CA ILE A 112 -17.68 -8.69 -29.89
C ILE A 112 -17.80 -8.91 -31.39
N SER A 113 -18.10 -10.15 -31.81
CA SER A 113 -18.33 -10.46 -33.20
C SER A 113 -19.75 -10.06 -33.65
N GLN A 114 -19.91 -9.75 -34.94
CA GLN A 114 -21.26 -9.49 -35.51
C GLN A 114 -22.22 -10.67 -35.35
N GLN A 115 -21.70 -11.90 -35.37
CA GLN A 115 -22.50 -13.10 -35.15
C GLN A 115 -23.11 -13.14 -33.74
N GLN A 116 -22.34 -12.75 -32.73
CA GLN A 116 -22.82 -12.62 -31.33
C GLN A 116 -23.93 -11.56 -31.25
N LEU A 117 -23.76 -10.41 -31.90
CA LEU A 117 -24.78 -9.37 -31.97
C LEU A 117 -26.04 -9.88 -32.64
N ARG A 118 -25.95 -10.57 -33.81
CA ARG A 118 -27.10 -11.18 -34.49
C ARG A 118 -27.84 -12.16 -33.59
N THR A 119 -27.13 -13.00 -32.87
CA THR A 119 -27.72 -13.94 -31.92
C THR A 119 -28.44 -13.23 -30.78
N ALA A 120 -27.89 -12.13 -30.28
CA ALA A 120 -28.51 -11.32 -29.21
C ALA A 120 -29.83 -10.67 -29.65
N PHE A 121 -29.99 -10.35 -30.96
CA PHE A 121 -31.24 -9.80 -31.50
C PHE A 121 -32.41 -10.82 -31.61
N LEU A 122 -32.16 -12.10 -31.34
CA LEU A 122 -33.23 -13.11 -31.30
C LEU A 122 -34.17 -12.94 -30.09
N ALA A 123 -33.72 -12.28 -29.04
CA ALA A 123 -34.53 -11.95 -27.88
C ALA A 123 -34.18 -10.55 -27.35
N TRP A 124 -35.17 -9.80 -26.86
CA TRP A 124 -34.93 -8.45 -26.32
C TRP A 124 -33.95 -8.45 -25.13
N SER A 125 -34.12 -9.41 -24.22
CA SER A 125 -33.22 -9.56 -23.07
C SER A 125 -31.78 -9.89 -23.47
N GLY A 126 -31.57 -10.58 -24.61
CA GLY A 126 -30.25 -11.00 -25.06
C GLY A 126 -29.31 -9.85 -25.41
N ILE A 127 -29.81 -8.72 -25.90
CA ILE A 127 -29.00 -7.56 -26.24
C ILE A 127 -28.49 -6.89 -24.93
N THR A 128 -29.41 -6.64 -24.03
CA THR A 128 -29.09 -6.01 -22.72
C THR A 128 -28.17 -6.91 -21.93
N ASP A 129 -28.44 -8.20 -21.84
CA ASP A 129 -27.63 -9.17 -21.14
C ASP A 129 -26.20 -9.27 -21.71
N LEU A 130 -26.05 -9.34 -23.03
CA LEU A 130 -24.77 -9.45 -23.70
C LEU A 130 -23.89 -8.25 -23.36
N VAL A 131 -24.45 -7.06 -23.53
CA VAL A 131 -23.69 -5.83 -23.32
C VAL A 131 -23.36 -5.62 -21.85
N THR A 132 -24.33 -5.86 -20.96
CA THR A 132 -24.10 -5.76 -19.50
C THR A 132 -23.01 -6.72 -19.06
N ARG A 133 -23.06 -8.00 -19.46
CA ARG A 133 -22.04 -8.99 -19.10
C ARG A 133 -20.64 -8.63 -19.58
N ILE A 134 -20.53 -8.11 -20.80
CA ILE A 134 -19.21 -7.70 -21.34
C ILE A 134 -18.60 -6.60 -20.49
N ILE A 135 -19.40 -5.63 -20.11
CA ILE A 135 -18.95 -4.51 -19.29
C ILE A 135 -18.65 -4.96 -17.87
N ASP A 136 -19.53 -5.75 -17.28
CA ASP A 136 -19.35 -6.30 -15.94
C ASP A 136 -18.06 -7.11 -15.84
N THR A 137 -17.69 -7.88 -16.88
CA THR A 137 -16.45 -8.64 -16.89
C THR A 137 -15.20 -7.73 -16.90
N LEU A 138 -15.22 -6.63 -17.67
CA LEU A 138 -14.09 -5.69 -17.72
C LEU A 138 -13.90 -5.00 -16.36
N TYR A 139 -14.98 -4.49 -15.77
CA TYR A 139 -14.91 -3.82 -14.46
C TYR A 139 -14.63 -4.77 -13.31
N THR A 140 -15.21 -5.96 -13.35
CA THR A 140 -14.90 -7.00 -12.36
C THR A 140 -13.43 -7.40 -12.41
N ALA A 141 -12.86 -7.58 -13.61
CA ALA A 141 -11.45 -7.87 -13.79
C ALA A 141 -10.57 -6.73 -13.25
N MET A 142 -10.91 -5.48 -13.58
CA MET A 142 -10.20 -4.30 -13.08
C MET A 142 -10.24 -4.20 -11.55
N ASN A 143 -11.40 -4.38 -10.93
CA ASN A 143 -11.55 -4.32 -9.48
C ASN A 143 -10.83 -5.47 -8.78
N TYR A 144 -10.86 -6.67 -9.37
CA TYR A 144 -10.14 -7.82 -8.84
C TYR A 144 -8.62 -7.61 -8.89
N ASP A 145 -8.11 -7.11 -10.02
CA ASP A 145 -6.68 -6.84 -10.20
C ASP A 145 -6.20 -5.71 -9.25
N GLU A 146 -7.05 -4.71 -8.98
CA GLU A 146 -6.79 -3.69 -7.97
C GLU A 146 -6.67 -4.31 -6.57
N TYR A 147 -7.61 -5.18 -6.19
CA TYR A 147 -7.60 -5.86 -4.90
C TYR A 147 -6.34 -6.71 -4.71
N ILE A 148 -6.03 -7.60 -5.69
CA ILE A 148 -4.85 -8.47 -5.56
C ILE A 148 -3.54 -7.69 -5.58
N SER A 149 -3.48 -6.55 -6.29
CA SER A 149 -2.31 -5.66 -6.29
C SER A 149 -2.11 -5.00 -4.92
N MET A 150 -3.18 -4.48 -4.32
CA MET A 150 -3.14 -3.91 -2.98
C MET A 150 -2.76 -4.96 -1.93
N LYS A 151 -3.35 -6.15 -2.01
CA LYS A 151 -3.03 -7.27 -1.12
C LYS A 151 -1.57 -7.70 -1.26
N TYR A 152 -1.07 -7.85 -2.50
CA TYR A 152 0.32 -8.15 -2.78
C TYR A 152 1.26 -7.11 -2.15
N MET A 153 0.96 -5.82 -2.35
CA MET A 153 1.74 -4.71 -1.81
C MET A 153 1.80 -4.75 -0.27
N LEU A 154 0.65 -4.99 0.40
CA LEU A 154 0.59 -5.12 1.85
C LEU A 154 1.45 -6.30 2.35
N CYS A 155 1.29 -7.48 1.75
CA CYS A 155 2.04 -8.67 2.14
C CYS A 155 3.55 -8.52 1.89
N ARG A 156 3.94 -7.89 0.77
CA ARG A 156 5.36 -7.57 0.51
C ARG A 156 5.92 -6.57 1.50
N ALA A 157 5.16 -5.55 1.90
CA ALA A 157 5.59 -4.60 2.92
C ALA A 157 5.85 -5.29 4.27
N ILE A 158 5.05 -6.31 4.62
CA ILE A 158 5.27 -7.09 5.83
C ILE A 158 6.56 -7.94 5.72
N LEU A 159 6.72 -8.67 4.63
CA LEU A 159 7.87 -9.54 4.42
C LEU A 159 9.20 -8.77 4.32
N ASN A 160 9.16 -7.57 3.75
CA ASN A 160 10.34 -6.71 3.60
C ASN A 160 10.62 -5.84 4.84
N GLY A 161 9.90 -6.05 5.97
CA GLY A 161 10.09 -5.26 7.19
C GLY A 161 9.55 -3.83 7.13
N GLY A 162 8.82 -3.46 6.06
CA GLY A 162 8.15 -2.16 5.95
C GLY A 162 6.96 -2.01 6.90
N ILE A 163 6.37 -3.13 7.33
CA ILE A 163 5.38 -3.21 8.41
C ILE A 163 5.94 -4.12 9.49
N GLY A 164 6.11 -3.56 10.69
CA GLY A 164 6.70 -4.28 11.81
C GLY A 164 5.82 -5.38 12.36
N GLY A 165 6.43 -6.53 12.71
CA GLY A 165 5.76 -7.63 13.39
C GLY A 165 5.64 -7.41 14.91
N TYR A 166 4.51 -7.79 15.47
CA TYR A 166 4.28 -7.88 16.91
C TYR A 166 3.85 -9.31 17.25
N LYS A 167 4.65 -9.98 18.11
CA LYS A 167 4.35 -11.36 18.50
C LYS A 167 3.15 -11.42 19.44
N VAL A 168 2.21 -12.30 19.13
CA VAL A 168 1.04 -12.63 19.96
C VAL A 168 1.03 -14.11 20.28
N SER A 169 0.21 -14.51 21.26
CA SER A 169 -0.05 -15.92 21.56
C SER A 169 -0.66 -16.61 20.33
N ASP A 170 -0.38 -17.91 20.16
CA ASP A 170 -0.88 -18.70 19.03
C ASP A 170 -2.41 -18.69 18.96
N PHE A 171 -2.94 -17.85 18.08
CA PHE A 171 -4.38 -17.65 17.84
C PHE A 171 -5.04 -18.80 17.06
N THR A 172 -4.33 -19.85 16.70
CA THR A 172 -4.94 -21.09 16.19
C THR A 172 -5.77 -21.77 17.30
N SER A 173 -5.42 -21.55 18.55
CA SER A 173 -6.23 -21.92 19.70
C SER A 173 -7.27 -20.86 20.04
N ASN A 174 -8.53 -21.27 20.25
CA ASN A 174 -9.61 -20.35 20.65
C ASN A 174 -9.36 -19.68 22.02
N ALA A 175 -8.58 -20.32 22.89
CA ALA A 175 -8.24 -19.76 24.21
C ALA A 175 -7.41 -18.46 24.10
N ASN A 176 -6.64 -18.31 23.03
CA ASN A 176 -5.71 -17.18 22.84
C ASN A 176 -6.29 -16.04 21.98
N LEU A 177 -7.52 -16.18 21.48
CA LEU A 177 -8.16 -15.14 20.66
C LEU A 177 -8.34 -13.83 21.44
N GLY A 178 -8.61 -13.93 22.76
CA GLY A 178 -8.69 -12.78 23.66
C GLY A 178 -7.38 -11.98 23.71
N ASP A 179 -6.23 -12.67 23.74
CA ASP A 179 -4.90 -12.04 23.78
C ASP A 179 -4.60 -11.32 22.48
N LEU A 180 -4.97 -11.89 21.31
CA LEU A 180 -4.84 -11.22 20.01
C LEU A 180 -5.62 -9.90 20.01
N ILE A 181 -6.90 -9.94 20.41
CA ILE A 181 -7.76 -8.73 20.44
C ILE A 181 -7.26 -7.70 21.44
N ALA A 182 -6.78 -8.13 22.60
CA ALA A 182 -6.20 -7.24 23.60
C ALA A 182 -4.94 -6.56 23.06
N SER A 183 -4.07 -7.31 22.36
CA SER A 183 -2.84 -6.78 21.75
C SER A 183 -3.15 -5.79 20.64
N VAL A 184 -4.11 -6.10 19.76
CA VAL A 184 -4.58 -5.20 18.70
C VAL A 184 -5.10 -3.89 19.31
N ARG A 185 -6.01 -3.95 20.28
CA ARG A 185 -6.58 -2.77 20.95
C ARG A 185 -5.50 -1.97 21.68
N GLY A 186 -4.62 -2.63 22.40
CA GLY A 186 -3.52 -1.99 23.11
C GLY A 186 -2.61 -1.23 22.17
N THR A 187 -2.29 -1.80 21.01
CA THR A 187 -1.48 -1.15 19.98
C THR A 187 -2.20 0.05 19.36
N VAL A 188 -3.49 -0.07 19.02
CA VAL A 188 -4.29 1.07 18.50
C VAL A 188 -4.31 2.21 19.51
N ASN A 189 -4.49 1.93 20.79
CA ASN A 189 -4.45 2.94 21.84
C ASN A 189 -3.06 3.58 21.97
N ASN A 190 -1.99 2.80 21.82
CA ASN A 190 -0.62 3.30 21.88
C ASN A 190 -0.25 4.14 20.65
N MET A 191 -0.85 3.91 19.48
CA MET A 191 -0.63 4.71 18.27
C MET A 191 -1.14 6.15 18.40
N GLU A 192 -2.01 6.46 19.37
CA GLU A 192 -2.40 7.85 19.67
C GLU A 192 -1.25 8.68 20.25
N PHE A 193 -0.21 8.04 20.76
CA PHE A 193 0.96 8.72 21.29
C PHE A 193 2.06 8.80 20.23
N LEU A 194 2.82 9.90 20.23
CA LEU A 194 3.97 10.06 19.37
C LEU A 194 4.99 8.94 19.62
N SER A 195 5.24 8.14 18.59
CA SER A 195 6.18 7.01 18.67
C SER A 195 6.80 6.71 17.30
N PRO A 196 8.09 6.36 17.25
CA PRO A 196 8.75 5.91 16.03
C PRO A 196 8.58 4.40 15.78
N LYS A 197 7.91 3.66 16.68
CA LYS A 197 7.88 2.18 16.71
C LYS A 197 7.02 1.55 15.62
N TYR A 198 6.07 2.31 15.07
CA TYR A 198 4.99 1.75 14.26
C TYR A 198 5.12 2.08 12.76
N ASN A 199 6.20 2.73 12.34
CA ASN A 199 6.45 3.06 10.94
C ASN A 199 7.88 2.67 10.54
N SER A 200 8.07 2.32 9.26
CA SER A 200 9.36 1.86 8.75
C SER A 200 10.42 2.96 8.66
N ALA A 201 10.01 4.22 8.58
CA ALA A 201 10.92 5.36 8.57
C ALA A 201 11.46 5.72 9.96
N GLY A 202 10.91 5.15 11.05
CA GLY A 202 11.32 5.48 12.43
C GLY A 202 11.07 6.94 12.81
N VAL A 203 9.98 7.55 12.28
CA VAL A 203 9.62 8.94 12.57
C VAL A 203 8.60 9.02 13.70
N MET A 204 8.61 10.13 14.42
CA MET A 204 7.70 10.38 15.54
C MET A 204 6.30 10.74 15.02
N ARG A 205 5.43 9.75 14.89
CA ARG A 205 4.06 9.91 14.41
C ARG A 205 3.06 9.40 15.42
N ALA A 206 1.91 10.08 15.53
CA ALA A 206 0.71 9.63 16.22
C ALA A 206 -0.40 9.40 15.19
N THR A 207 -1.28 8.43 15.45
CA THR A 207 -2.44 8.13 14.62
C THR A 207 -3.69 8.08 15.50
N GLY A 208 -4.69 8.89 15.17
CA GLY A 208 -5.97 8.87 15.89
C GLY A 208 -6.72 7.55 15.65
N ARG A 209 -7.44 7.05 16.66
CA ARG A 209 -8.25 5.81 16.54
C ARG A 209 -9.19 5.85 15.35
N GLY A 210 -9.64 7.08 15.00
CA GLY A 210 -10.51 7.35 13.87
C GLY A 210 -9.93 6.98 12.52
N ASP A 211 -8.62 6.92 12.36
CA ASP A 211 -7.92 6.72 11.08
C ASP A 211 -7.25 5.35 10.98
N VAL A 212 -7.40 4.50 12.01
CA VAL A 212 -6.84 3.16 12.05
C VAL A 212 -7.82 2.13 11.51
N TYR A 213 -7.33 1.25 10.63
CA TYR A 213 -8.05 0.10 10.08
C TYR A 213 -7.37 -1.20 10.50
N CYS A 214 -8.20 -2.23 10.76
CA CYS A 214 -7.73 -3.56 11.12
C CYS A 214 -8.05 -4.53 10.00
N PHE A 215 -7.03 -5.08 9.37
CA PHE A 215 -7.13 -6.15 8.38
C PHE A 215 -7.08 -7.48 9.10
N ILE A 216 -8.07 -8.33 8.89
CA ILE A 216 -8.18 -9.63 9.55
C ILE A 216 -8.68 -10.69 8.56
N ASP A 217 -8.18 -11.92 8.73
CA ASP A 217 -8.66 -13.06 7.96
C ASP A 217 -10.14 -13.35 8.24
N THR A 218 -10.91 -13.70 7.20
CA THR A 218 -12.36 -13.94 7.29
C THR A 218 -12.74 -15.04 8.29
N TYR A 219 -11.97 -16.13 8.34
CA TYR A 219 -12.23 -17.23 9.28
C TYR A 219 -11.83 -16.86 10.70
N LEU A 220 -10.73 -16.14 10.85
CA LEU A 220 -10.28 -15.66 12.15
C LEU A 220 -11.27 -14.65 12.73
N ASP A 221 -11.77 -13.73 11.90
CA ASP A 221 -12.81 -12.76 12.28
C ASP A 221 -14.08 -13.46 12.80
N ALA A 222 -14.58 -14.46 12.08
CA ALA A 222 -15.72 -15.25 12.51
C ALA A 222 -15.48 -15.98 13.84
N ARG A 223 -14.26 -16.51 14.05
CA ARG A 223 -13.87 -17.16 15.30
C ARG A 223 -13.80 -16.18 16.47
N VAL A 224 -13.30 -14.98 16.22
CA VAL A 224 -13.27 -13.89 17.22
C VAL A 224 -14.70 -13.51 17.62
N ASP A 225 -15.59 -13.33 16.66
CA ASP A 225 -16.99 -12.98 16.93
C ASP A 225 -17.71 -14.04 17.79
N VAL A 226 -17.48 -15.32 17.51
CA VAL A 226 -18.13 -16.41 18.26
C VAL A 226 -17.52 -16.61 19.64
N ASN A 227 -16.19 -16.61 19.77
CA ASN A 227 -15.53 -17.04 21.00
C ASN A 227 -15.21 -15.90 21.97
N VAL A 228 -14.90 -14.71 21.46
CA VAL A 228 -14.53 -13.56 22.31
C VAL A 228 -15.73 -12.68 22.64
N LEU A 229 -16.55 -12.37 21.64
CA LEU A 229 -17.72 -11.51 21.85
C LEU A 229 -18.88 -12.21 22.51
N ALA A 230 -19.03 -13.53 22.34
CA ALA A 230 -20.04 -14.32 23.06
C ALA A 230 -19.74 -14.42 24.58
N SER A 231 -18.47 -14.35 24.97
CA SER A 231 -18.06 -14.38 26.37
C SER A 231 -18.12 -13.02 27.08
N ALA A 232 -18.12 -11.92 26.31
CA ALA A 232 -18.09 -10.54 26.82
C ALA A 232 -19.41 -9.81 26.54
N PHE A 233 -20.47 -10.20 27.20
CA PHE A 233 -21.85 -9.69 27.00
C PHE A 233 -22.04 -8.17 27.24
N ASN A 234 -21.01 -7.43 27.64
CA ASN A 234 -21.12 -6.04 28.10
C ASN A 234 -20.11 -5.05 27.52
N MET A 235 -19.48 -5.30 26.35
CA MET A 235 -18.57 -4.31 25.78
C MET A 235 -19.10 -3.73 24.48
N ASP A 236 -18.99 -2.41 24.37
CA ASP A 236 -19.38 -1.64 23.19
C ASP A 236 -18.79 -2.22 21.90
N ARG A 237 -19.63 -2.98 21.22
CA ARG A 237 -19.38 -3.69 19.98
C ARG A 237 -19.14 -2.75 18.80
N ALA A 238 -19.54 -1.49 18.95
CA ALA A 238 -19.66 -0.54 17.86
C ALA A 238 -18.31 0.04 17.37
N GLU A 239 -17.33 0.25 18.24
CA GLU A 239 -16.08 0.92 17.84
C GLU A 239 -15.07 0.01 17.14
N PHE A 240 -14.98 -1.26 17.51
CA PHE A 240 -14.08 -2.20 16.85
C PHE A 240 -14.65 -2.77 15.55
N THR A 241 -15.98 -2.81 15.40
CA THR A 241 -16.67 -3.39 14.24
C THR A 241 -16.66 -2.49 13.01
N GLY A 242 -16.57 -1.18 13.18
CA GLY A 242 -16.76 -0.21 12.08
C GLY A 242 -15.58 -0.08 11.10
N ARG A 243 -14.40 -0.63 11.43
CA ARG A 243 -13.17 -0.46 10.64
C ARG A 243 -12.38 -1.75 10.44
N ARG A 244 -13.07 -2.88 10.53
CA ARG A 244 -12.51 -4.16 10.13
C ARG A 244 -12.60 -4.32 8.63
N ILE A 245 -11.48 -4.64 8.01
CA ILE A 245 -11.35 -4.96 6.60
C ILE A 245 -11.02 -6.44 6.50
N LEU A 246 -11.86 -7.17 5.82
CA LEU A 246 -11.67 -8.60 5.65
C LEU A 246 -10.66 -8.89 4.54
N ILE A 247 -9.85 -9.93 4.77
CA ILE A 247 -8.94 -10.51 3.80
C ILE A 247 -9.27 -12.00 3.63
N ASP A 248 -9.16 -12.49 2.40
CA ASP A 248 -9.49 -13.88 2.02
C ASP A 248 -8.39 -14.91 2.35
N GLY A 249 -7.56 -14.61 3.32
CA GLY A 249 -6.37 -15.39 3.74
C GLY A 249 -5.08 -14.68 3.38
N TRP A 250 -4.13 -14.65 4.33
CA TRP A 250 -2.86 -13.95 4.15
C TRP A 250 -1.95 -14.64 3.13
N GLY A 251 -1.90 -15.98 3.13
CA GLY A 251 -1.13 -16.78 2.16
C GLY A 251 -1.88 -17.11 0.87
N ASN A 252 -3.18 -16.76 0.76
CA ASN A 252 -3.98 -17.06 -0.42
C ASN A 252 -3.78 -15.99 -1.50
N HIS A 253 -2.93 -16.25 -2.48
CA HIS A 253 -2.64 -15.34 -3.58
C HIS A 253 -2.88 -15.99 -4.93
N ASP A 254 -3.52 -15.28 -5.86
CA ASP A 254 -3.62 -15.68 -7.26
C ASP A 254 -2.29 -15.39 -7.98
N MET A 255 -1.34 -16.33 -7.80
CA MET A 255 0.01 -16.21 -8.37
C MET A 255 0.02 -16.16 -9.89
N ALA A 256 -0.94 -16.85 -10.55
CA ALA A 256 -1.06 -16.85 -12.00
C ALA A 256 -1.46 -15.45 -12.49
N ARG A 257 -2.47 -14.87 -11.88
CA ARG A 257 -2.94 -13.52 -12.24
C ARG A 257 -1.92 -12.43 -11.92
N LEU A 258 -1.25 -12.51 -10.78
CA LEU A 258 -0.15 -11.61 -10.43
C LEU A 258 1.01 -11.72 -11.45
N GLY A 259 1.33 -12.94 -11.90
CA GLY A 259 2.32 -13.16 -12.95
C GLY A 259 1.91 -12.56 -14.31
N GLU A 260 0.63 -12.59 -14.68
CA GLU A 260 0.12 -11.92 -15.87
C GLU A 260 0.22 -10.38 -15.75
N LEU A 261 -0.06 -9.83 -14.57
CA LEU A 261 -0.03 -8.41 -14.31
C LEU A 261 1.39 -7.85 -14.23
N PHE A 262 2.28 -8.52 -13.51
CA PHE A 262 3.59 -7.98 -13.13
C PHE A 262 4.77 -8.79 -13.63
N GLY A 263 4.59 -9.94 -14.29
CA GLY A 263 5.67 -10.83 -14.67
C GLY A 263 6.77 -10.24 -15.56
N ASN A 264 6.49 -9.12 -16.24
CA ASN A 264 7.48 -8.37 -17.02
C ASN A 264 8.10 -7.19 -16.26
N ASP A 265 7.67 -6.95 -15.01
CA ASP A 265 8.22 -5.90 -14.17
C ASP A 265 9.46 -6.44 -13.44
N PRO A 266 10.64 -5.80 -13.56
CA PRO A 266 11.86 -6.26 -12.91
C PRO A 266 11.77 -6.22 -11.37
N ASP A 267 10.89 -5.39 -10.82
CA ASP A 267 10.71 -5.25 -9.38
C ASP A 267 9.69 -6.25 -8.80
N TYR A 268 8.99 -7.00 -9.67
CA TYR A 268 8.06 -8.02 -9.24
C TYR A 268 8.79 -9.27 -8.74
N THR A 269 8.50 -9.68 -7.53
CA THR A 269 9.01 -10.92 -6.94
C THR A 269 7.84 -11.82 -6.56
N PRO A 270 7.66 -12.99 -7.20
CA PRO A 270 6.63 -13.95 -6.78
C PRO A 270 6.89 -14.44 -5.35
N PHE A 271 5.83 -14.76 -4.61
CA PHE A 271 5.99 -15.32 -3.26
C PHE A 271 6.56 -16.73 -3.32
N THR A 272 7.52 -17.01 -2.45
CA THR A 272 8.02 -18.35 -2.20
C THR A 272 7.12 -19.11 -1.22
N SER A 273 7.26 -20.45 -1.14
CA SER A 273 6.52 -21.26 -0.16
C SER A 273 6.81 -20.87 1.29
N ASP A 274 8.05 -20.49 1.57
CA ASP A 274 8.46 -20.08 2.92
C ASP A 274 7.86 -18.71 3.29
N GLU A 275 7.83 -17.77 2.35
CA GLU A 275 7.17 -16.47 2.54
C GLU A 275 5.65 -16.62 2.76
N LEU A 276 5.00 -17.51 2.01
CA LEU A 276 3.58 -17.81 2.22
C LEU A 276 3.32 -18.40 3.61
N ALA A 277 4.20 -19.28 4.09
CA ALA A 277 4.10 -19.83 5.43
C ALA A 277 4.24 -18.74 6.52
N VAL A 278 5.12 -17.76 6.34
CA VAL A 278 5.25 -16.61 7.23
C VAL A 278 3.96 -15.77 7.22
N LEU A 279 3.38 -15.53 6.02
CA LEU A 279 2.12 -14.80 5.90
C LEU A 279 0.96 -15.51 6.59
N ASP A 280 0.86 -16.84 6.49
CA ASP A 280 -0.16 -17.65 7.19
C ASP A 280 0.00 -17.60 8.73
N GLY A 281 1.14 -17.15 9.23
CA GLY A 281 1.39 -16.86 10.63
C GLY A 281 0.77 -15.55 11.12
N ILE A 282 0.22 -14.70 10.24
CA ILE A 282 -0.34 -13.39 10.58
C ILE A 282 -1.81 -13.53 10.97
N GLY A 283 -2.18 -12.98 12.13
CA GLY A 283 -3.57 -12.94 12.59
C GLY A 283 -4.30 -11.68 12.14
N ALA A 284 -3.67 -10.53 12.31
CA ALA A 284 -4.24 -9.24 11.95
C ALA A 284 -3.14 -8.24 11.59
N VAL A 285 -3.49 -7.24 10.79
CA VAL A 285 -2.66 -6.06 10.54
C VAL A 285 -3.46 -4.83 10.89
N VAL A 286 -2.87 -3.97 11.69
CA VAL A 286 -3.43 -2.65 12.02
C VAL A 286 -2.63 -1.62 11.25
N ALA A 287 -3.31 -0.77 10.50
CA ALA A 287 -2.67 0.25 9.69
C ALA A 287 -3.45 1.57 9.72
N ASP A 288 -2.71 2.67 9.74
CA ASP A 288 -3.23 4.00 9.47
C ASP A 288 -3.76 4.04 8.03
N ARG A 289 -4.88 4.75 7.81
CA ARG A 289 -5.39 5.03 6.46
C ARG A 289 -4.31 5.60 5.55
N ASP A 290 -3.42 6.40 6.11
CA ASP A 290 -2.35 7.08 5.40
C ASP A 290 -1.22 6.15 4.90
N VAL A 291 -1.21 4.88 5.30
CA VAL A 291 -0.31 3.87 4.73
C VAL A 291 -0.53 3.73 3.22
N TRP A 292 -1.78 3.87 2.76
CA TRP A 292 -2.15 3.64 1.38
C TRP A 292 -1.98 4.89 0.53
N MET A 293 -1.09 4.83 -0.43
CA MET A 293 -0.87 5.85 -1.47
C MET A 293 -1.34 5.30 -2.81
N VAL A 294 -2.66 5.11 -2.93
CA VAL A 294 -3.32 4.56 -4.13
C VAL A 294 -4.13 5.65 -4.82
N PHE A 295 -3.82 5.90 -6.10
CA PHE A 295 -4.45 6.95 -6.91
C PHE A 295 -4.84 6.42 -8.27
N ASP A 296 -5.96 6.90 -8.79
CA ASP A 296 -6.38 6.68 -10.17
C ASP A 296 -5.77 7.76 -11.07
N ASN A 297 -5.02 7.35 -12.11
CA ASN A 297 -4.41 8.28 -13.05
C ASN A 297 -5.21 8.36 -14.36
N LEU A 298 -5.75 7.23 -14.82
CA LEU A 298 -6.59 7.15 -16.00
C LEU A 298 -7.56 5.97 -15.88
N GLU A 299 -8.84 6.22 -16.19
CA GLU A 299 -9.83 5.18 -16.43
C GLU A 299 -10.66 5.60 -17.64
N GLU A 300 -10.39 4.99 -18.80
CA GLU A 300 -11.01 5.36 -20.07
C GLU A 300 -11.37 4.14 -20.89
N MET A 301 -12.55 4.19 -21.52
CA MET A 301 -13.01 3.14 -22.42
C MET A 301 -12.96 3.60 -23.87
N GLU A 302 -12.23 2.85 -24.69
CA GLU A 302 -12.11 3.06 -26.12
C GLU A 302 -12.74 1.90 -26.91
N SER A 303 -13.25 2.19 -28.10
CA SER A 303 -13.79 1.17 -29.00
C SER A 303 -13.47 1.42 -30.45
N ILE A 304 -13.25 0.33 -31.22
CA ILE A 304 -13.04 0.40 -32.66
C ILE A 304 -13.72 -0.76 -33.39
N ASN A 305 -14.28 -0.45 -34.56
CA ASN A 305 -14.85 -1.46 -35.46
C ASN A 305 -13.76 -1.92 -36.46
N ASN A 306 -13.52 -3.24 -36.50
CA ASN A 306 -12.72 -3.84 -37.55
C ASN A 306 -13.65 -4.27 -38.70
N GLY A 307 -13.57 -3.54 -39.83
CA GLY A 307 -14.41 -3.79 -41.02
C GLY A 307 -14.04 -5.05 -41.77
N GLU A 308 -12.80 -5.51 -41.72
CA GLU A 308 -12.31 -6.72 -42.37
C GLU A 308 -12.74 -7.98 -41.60
N GLY A 309 -12.57 -7.96 -40.28
CA GLY A 309 -12.89 -9.10 -39.41
C GLY A 309 -14.34 -9.15 -38.92
N LEU A 310 -15.15 -8.13 -39.24
CA LEU A 310 -16.56 -7.99 -38.81
C LEU A 310 -16.77 -8.11 -37.31
N TYR A 311 -15.93 -7.40 -36.51
CA TYR A 311 -16.04 -7.38 -35.05
C TYR A 311 -15.74 -5.99 -34.48
N TYR A 312 -16.16 -5.78 -33.24
CA TYR A 312 -15.86 -4.62 -32.43
C TYR A 312 -14.88 -5.01 -31.34
N ASN A 313 -13.84 -4.21 -31.15
CA ASN A 313 -12.95 -4.27 -29.99
C ASN A 313 -13.31 -3.17 -29.02
N TYR A 314 -13.31 -3.51 -27.74
CA TYR A 314 -13.45 -2.58 -26.63
C TYR A 314 -12.21 -2.69 -25.76
N TRP A 315 -11.64 -1.56 -25.32
CA TRP A 315 -10.52 -1.48 -24.41
C TRP A 315 -10.94 -0.62 -23.23
N LEU A 316 -10.74 -1.15 -22.02
CA LEU A 316 -10.81 -0.37 -20.78
C LEU A 316 -9.38 -0.13 -20.32
N HIS A 317 -8.89 1.10 -20.45
CA HIS A 317 -7.59 1.52 -19.95
C HIS A 317 -7.70 1.83 -18.47
N CYS A 318 -6.75 1.32 -17.68
CA CYS A 318 -6.68 1.52 -16.25
C CYS A 318 -5.23 1.81 -15.86
N TRP A 319 -4.95 3.05 -15.48
CA TRP A 319 -3.64 3.47 -15.01
C TRP A 319 -3.74 3.94 -13.57
N ARG A 320 -2.86 3.41 -12.71
CA ARG A 320 -2.91 3.66 -11.27
C ARG A 320 -1.53 3.79 -10.66
N THR A 321 -1.46 4.55 -9.60
CA THR A 321 -0.31 4.60 -8.71
C THR A 321 -0.59 3.73 -7.50
N PHE A 322 0.19 2.67 -7.31
CA PHE A 322 0.18 1.83 -6.12
C PHE A 322 1.44 2.06 -5.32
N SER A 323 1.31 2.59 -4.12
CA SER A 323 2.43 2.83 -3.23
C SER A 323 1.98 2.79 -1.77
N MET A 324 2.96 2.69 -0.85
CA MET A 324 2.73 2.77 0.60
C MET A 324 3.61 3.86 1.20
N SER A 325 3.07 4.59 2.17
CA SER A 325 3.82 5.58 2.91
C SER A 325 4.72 4.91 3.97
N PRO A 326 6.03 5.16 3.97
CA PRO A 326 6.91 4.68 5.04
C PRO A 326 6.76 5.45 6.35
N PHE A 327 6.05 6.59 6.32
CA PHE A 327 5.85 7.46 7.48
C PHE A 327 4.58 7.14 8.26
N ALA A 328 3.66 6.38 7.67
CA ALA A 328 2.40 6.01 8.29
C ALA A 328 2.56 4.79 9.21
N ASN A 329 1.80 4.77 10.30
CA ASN A 329 1.89 3.71 11.30
C ASN A 329 1.17 2.44 10.82
N ALA A 330 1.86 1.29 10.92
CA ALA A 330 1.30 -0.02 10.66
C ALA A 330 2.01 -1.11 11.48
N VAL A 331 1.25 -2.13 11.92
CA VAL A 331 1.78 -3.26 12.70
C VAL A 331 1.08 -4.55 12.28
N ALA A 332 1.84 -5.61 12.05
CA ALA A 332 1.35 -6.96 11.82
C ALA A 332 1.43 -7.80 13.11
N PHE A 333 0.36 -8.49 13.45
CA PHE A 333 0.31 -9.39 14.61
C PHE A 333 0.53 -10.82 14.14
N THR A 334 1.63 -11.43 14.58
CA THR A 334 2.04 -12.77 14.18
C THR A 334 2.13 -13.71 15.38
N LYS A 335 1.74 -14.97 15.17
CA LYS A 335 1.97 -16.04 16.16
C LYS A 335 3.43 -16.52 16.16
N ASP A 336 4.16 -16.27 15.09
CA ASP A 336 5.51 -16.77 14.91
C ASP A 336 6.53 -15.90 15.65
N THR A 337 7.59 -16.53 16.10
CA THR A 337 8.72 -15.82 16.70
C THR A 337 9.54 -15.15 15.61
N PHE A 338 9.87 -13.89 15.82
CA PHE A 338 10.97 -13.28 15.08
C PHE A 338 12.23 -13.24 15.96
N THR A 339 13.38 -13.26 15.32
CA THR A 339 14.67 -13.12 15.99
C THR A 339 15.51 -12.15 15.18
N ILE A 340 16.00 -11.09 15.81
CA ILE A 340 16.97 -10.21 15.17
C ILE A 340 18.35 -10.84 15.37
N THR A 341 19.10 -10.99 14.29
CA THR A 341 20.43 -11.59 14.27
C THR A 341 21.56 -10.58 14.21
N GLY A 342 21.24 -9.33 13.93
CA GLY A 342 22.21 -8.23 13.96
C GLY A 342 21.71 -7.00 13.21
N VAL A 343 22.51 -5.94 13.35
CA VAL A 343 22.33 -4.67 12.62
C VAL A 343 23.63 -4.38 11.86
N THR A 344 23.52 -3.91 10.63
CA THR A 344 24.68 -3.50 9.81
C THR A 344 24.52 -2.04 9.40
N VAL A 345 25.61 -1.28 9.46
CA VAL A 345 25.64 0.14 9.03
C VAL A 345 26.53 0.27 7.81
N THR A 346 25.99 0.86 6.76
CA THR A 346 26.67 1.15 5.49
C THR A 346 26.43 2.60 5.08
N LEU A 347 27.03 3.07 4.00
CA LEU A 347 26.58 4.25 3.30
C LEU A 347 25.25 3.95 2.56
N ALA A 348 24.53 5.00 2.18
CA ALA A 348 23.23 4.86 1.47
C ALA A 348 23.36 4.16 0.10
N ASP A 349 24.55 4.11 -0.48
CA ASP A 349 24.87 3.38 -1.71
C ASP A 349 25.27 1.92 -1.48
N GLY A 350 25.21 1.44 -0.22
CA GLY A 350 25.57 0.08 0.19
C GLY A 350 27.05 -0.14 0.42
N THR A 351 27.92 0.85 0.22
CA THR A 351 29.36 0.74 0.45
C THR A 351 29.70 0.86 1.95
N ALA A 352 30.90 0.42 2.33
CA ALA A 352 31.35 0.48 3.71
C ALA A 352 31.51 1.94 4.21
N VAL A 353 31.18 2.17 5.48
CA VAL A 353 31.36 3.49 6.10
C VAL A 353 32.86 3.85 6.13
N PRO A 354 33.26 5.05 5.68
CA PRO A 354 34.63 5.45 5.67
C PRO A 354 35.18 5.60 7.11
N ALA A 355 36.44 5.20 7.32
CA ALA A 355 37.08 5.32 8.61
C ALA A 355 37.35 6.78 9.04
N THR A 356 37.33 7.70 8.06
CA THR A 356 37.64 9.13 8.32
C THR A 356 36.63 10.02 7.58
N ILE A 357 36.37 11.19 8.17
CA ILE A 357 35.57 12.25 7.56
C ILE A 357 36.27 13.59 7.76
N ALA A 358 36.27 14.45 6.75
CA ALA A 358 36.82 15.79 6.88
C ALA A 358 35.88 16.71 7.66
N LYS A 359 36.44 17.73 8.35
CA LYS A 359 35.68 18.82 8.95
C LYS A 359 34.83 19.51 7.89
N GLY A 360 33.57 19.79 8.19
CA GLY A 360 32.58 20.31 7.22
C GLY A 360 31.99 19.28 6.30
N GLY A 361 32.47 18.03 6.35
CA GLY A 361 31.96 16.92 5.52
C GLY A 361 30.57 16.42 5.96
N SER A 362 29.92 15.73 5.03
CA SER A 362 28.62 15.08 5.28
C SER A 362 28.57 13.74 4.57
N ILE A 363 28.01 12.72 5.24
CA ILE A 363 27.75 11.39 4.68
C ILE A 363 26.34 10.94 5.02
N GLN A 364 25.74 10.17 4.11
CA GLN A 364 24.44 9.54 4.32
C GLN A 364 24.65 8.08 4.68
N LEU A 365 24.23 7.71 5.89
CA LEU A 365 24.29 6.35 6.41
C LEU A 365 22.96 5.64 6.17
N ALA A 366 23.05 4.35 5.93
CA ALA A 366 21.94 3.42 5.94
C ALA A 366 22.19 2.34 7.01
N ALA A 367 21.14 1.75 7.54
CA ALA A 367 21.23 0.59 8.42
C ALA A 367 20.27 -0.48 7.95
N GLU A 368 20.75 -1.71 7.97
CA GLU A 368 19.97 -2.90 7.68
C GLU A 368 19.90 -3.77 8.93
N VAL A 369 18.68 -4.19 9.29
CA VAL A 369 18.42 -5.11 10.39
C VAL A 369 18.24 -6.50 9.81
N ALA A 370 19.10 -7.44 10.18
CA ALA A 370 19.01 -8.83 9.79
C ALA A 370 18.24 -9.63 10.85
N GLY A 371 17.41 -10.58 10.41
CA GLY A 371 16.62 -11.40 11.32
C GLY A 371 15.82 -12.48 10.60
N THR A 372 15.04 -13.21 11.36
CA THR A 372 14.10 -14.23 10.85
C THR A 372 12.69 -13.92 11.34
N GLY A 373 11.69 -14.28 10.53
CA GLY A 373 10.28 -13.98 10.81
C GLY A 373 9.90 -12.55 10.41
N THR A 374 8.77 -12.07 10.92
CA THR A 374 8.24 -10.73 10.61
C THR A 374 8.64 -9.74 11.70
N TYR A 375 9.49 -8.79 11.40
CA TYR A 375 9.97 -7.78 12.34
C TYR A 375 10.02 -6.38 11.70
N ASN A 376 10.12 -5.35 12.53
CA ASN A 376 10.33 -3.98 12.07
C ASN A 376 11.82 -3.79 11.75
N GLY A 377 12.16 -3.52 10.49
CA GLY A 377 13.52 -3.27 10.03
C GLY A 377 14.05 -1.87 10.33
N ALA A 378 13.25 -0.98 10.96
CA ALA A 378 13.70 0.37 11.28
C ALA A 378 14.69 0.40 12.45
N VAL A 379 15.55 1.44 12.44
CA VAL A 379 16.54 1.68 13.48
C VAL A 379 16.38 3.08 14.10
N THR A 380 16.80 3.21 15.34
CA THR A 380 17.03 4.50 15.98
C THR A 380 18.51 4.85 15.92
N TRP A 381 18.82 6.08 15.50
CA TRP A 381 20.17 6.57 15.39
C TRP A 381 20.57 7.36 16.65
N SER A 382 21.79 7.13 17.13
CA SER A 382 22.41 7.93 18.17
C SER A 382 23.88 8.21 17.86
N MET A 383 24.40 9.30 18.39
CA MET A 383 25.77 9.74 18.18
C MET A 383 26.40 10.17 19.53
N ALA A 384 27.65 9.86 19.68
CA ALA A 384 28.46 10.29 20.84
C ALA A 384 29.83 10.79 20.39
N GLY A 385 30.46 11.64 21.20
CA GLY A 385 31.82 12.14 21.01
C GLY A 385 31.93 13.46 20.24
N ALA A 386 30.84 14.04 19.75
CA ALA A 386 30.85 15.37 19.12
C ALA A 386 31.00 16.46 20.21
N GLU A 387 31.90 17.42 20.00
CA GLU A 387 32.13 18.54 20.90
C GLU A 387 31.48 19.83 20.40
N GLN A 388 31.32 19.95 19.09
CA GLN A 388 30.66 21.09 18.47
C GLN A 388 29.24 20.78 18.06
N SER A 389 28.40 21.71 18.29
CA SER A 389 26.95 21.57 18.04
C SER A 389 26.55 21.63 16.57
N GLY A 390 27.46 22.05 15.70
CA GLY A 390 27.30 21.96 14.24
C GLY A 390 27.54 20.54 13.72
N THR A 391 28.07 19.62 14.55
CA THR A 391 28.14 18.20 14.26
C THR A 391 26.87 17.53 14.74
N TYR A 392 26.12 16.92 13.83
CA TYR A 392 24.86 16.25 14.14
C TYR A 392 24.64 15.01 13.30
N LEU A 393 23.85 14.10 13.84
CA LEU A 393 23.35 12.92 13.16
C LEU A 393 21.83 12.99 13.13
N MET A 394 21.24 12.97 11.93
CA MET A 394 19.81 13.11 11.74
C MET A 394 19.32 12.23 10.60
N GLY A 395 18.39 11.30 10.88
CA GLY A 395 17.84 10.42 9.86
C GLY A 395 18.88 9.61 9.07
N GLY A 396 20.02 9.26 9.71
CA GLY A 396 21.15 8.63 9.03
C GLY A 396 22.12 9.60 8.36
N THR A 397 21.79 10.90 8.23
CA THR A 397 22.74 11.91 7.73
C THR A 397 23.66 12.38 8.85
N LEU A 398 24.93 12.06 8.72
CA LEU A 398 25.97 12.64 9.57
C LEU A 398 26.53 13.89 8.90
N ARG A 399 26.62 14.99 9.65
CA ARG A 399 27.33 16.19 9.26
C ARG A 399 28.34 16.56 10.35
N VAL A 400 29.55 16.85 9.95
CA VAL A 400 30.62 17.31 10.85
C VAL A 400 30.79 18.82 10.71
N ALA A 401 30.88 19.53 11.83
CA ALA A 401 31.11 20.97 11.84
C ALA A 401 32.51 21.31 11.31
N THR A 402 32.68 22.49 10.72
CA THR A 402 34.01 22.98 10.26
C THR A 402 34.92 23.30 11.38
N ASP A 403 34.38 23.59 12.57
CA ASP A 403 35.08 23.92 13.81
C ASP A 403 35.09 22.76 14.82
N GLU A 404 34.75 21.54 14.38
CA GLU A 404 34.75 20.36 15.26
C GLU A 404 36.14 20.13 15.86
N THR A 405 36.20 19.92 17.18
CA THR A 405 37.43 19.69 17.95
C THR A 405 37.63 18.24 18.37
N ALA A 406 36.57 17.45 18.32
CA ALA A 406 36.66 16.02 18.60
C ALA A 406 37.55 15.30 17.58
N ALA A 407 38.37 14.38 18.06
CA ALA A 407 39.19 13.52 17.19
C ALA A 407 38.41 12.46 16.44
N GLY A 408 37.23 12.13 16.93
CA GLY A 408 36.35 11.14 16.32
C GLY A 408 34.98 11.09 16.97
N ILE A 409 34.04 10.54 16.28
CA ILE A 409 32.64 10.34 16.71
C ILE A 409 32.26 8.89 16.59
N THR A 410 31.38 8.47 17.47
CA THR A 410 30.79 7.13 17.44
C THR A 410 29.32 7.21 17.09
N ILE A 411 28.91 6.48 16.08
CA ILE A 411 27.52 6.39 15.61
C ILE A 411 27.01 5.02 15.98
N ARG A 412 25.78 4.97 16.46
CA ARG A 412 25.09 3.73 16.79
C ARG A 412 23.72 3.71 16.13
N ALA A 413 23.45 2.61 15.43
CA ALA A 413 22.14 2.24 14.92
C ALA A 413 21.58 1.12 15.78
N THR A 414 20.45 1.33 16.44
CA THR A 414 19.81 0.35 17.34
C THR A 414 18.51 -0.12 16.72
N SER A 415 18.28 -1.43 16.63
CA SER A 415 17.03 -2.01 16.12
C SER A 415 15.85 -1.54 16.99
N ILE A 416 14.74 -1.17 16.31
CA ILE A 416 13.49 -0.84 17.00
C ILE A 416 12.78 -2.13 17.46
N ALA A 417 12.92 -3.22 16.69
CA ALA A 417 12.30 -4.49 17.01
C ALA A 417 12.94 -5.17 18.21
N ASP A 418 14.27 -5.08 18.34
CA ASP A 418 15.04 -5.56 19.50
C ASP A 418 16.12 -4.53 19.88
N PRO A 419 15.90 -3.71 20.90
CA PRO A 419 16.87 -2.69 21.32
C PRO A 419 18.20 -3.25 21.88
N THR A 420 18.32 -4.55 22.10
CA THR A 420 19.58 -5.19 22.50
C THR A 420 20.52 -5.38 21.33
N GLU A 421 19.96 -5.42 20.10
CA GLU A 421 20.72 -5.56 18.87
C GLU A 421 21.01 -4.19 18.25
N PHE A 422 22.29 -3.92 18.01
CA PHE A 422 22.77 -2.67 17.45
C PHE A 422 24.09 -2.81 16.69
N ALA A 423 24.34 -1.89 15.78
CA ALA A 423 25.66 -1.69 15.17
C ALA A 423 26.27 -0.38 15.64
N GLN A 424 27.58 -0.38 15.80
CA GLN A 424 28.35 0.81 16.20
C GLN A 424 29.51 1.02 15.25
N VAL A 425 29.66 2.24 14.76
CA VAL A 425 30.74 2.65 13.86
C VAL A 425 31.44 3.87 14.42
N SER A 426 32.78 3.83 14.48
CA SER A 426 33.61 4.97 14.90
C SER A 426 34.26 5.58 13.67
N ILE A 427 34.15 6.91 13.53
CA ILE A 427 34.69 7.67 12.40
C ILE A 427 35.63 8.72 12.96
N SER A 428 36.88 8.73 12.49
CA SER A 428 37.86 9.74 12.86
C SER A 428 37.67 11.03 12.07
N ILE A 429 37.78 12.18 12.73
CA ILE A 429 37.66 13.47 12.07
C ILE A 429 39.06 13.97 11.68
N VAL A 430 39.17 14.30 10.39
CA VAL A 430 40.42 14.82 9.84
C VAL A 430 40.25 16.27 9.39
N SER A 431 41.36 17.01 9.40
CA SER A 431 41.39 18.43 9.01
C SER A 431 41.05 18.66 7.55
#